data_151d9f748aaf155cada07b74def50395
#
_entry.id   151d9f748aaf155cada07b74def50395
#
_cell.length_a   1.000
_cell.length_b   1.000
_cell.length_c   1.000
_cell.angle_alpha   90.00
_cell.angle_beta   90.00
_cell.angle_gamma   90.00
#
_symmetry.space_group_name_H-M   'P 1'
#
loop_
_entity.id
_entity.type
_entity.pdbx_description
1 polymer ?
#
loop_
_entity_poly.entity_id
_entity_poly.type
_entity_poly.pdbx_seq_one_letter_code
_entity_poly.pdbx_strand_id
1 'polypeptide(L)'
;MARLRHFAVCVGDLDRSAKFYQEVFGLKRVGREDLEIGSAVYMSDGVINLALLNFSGNKGNDLKDPVGHVGANHFGFQVDDLAETQKKIEKAGGKFYFDLGDARKGNFERKFKDPDGVVFDISEHGWLGTDSRREPKG
;
A
#
# COMPACT_ATOMS: atom_id res chain seq x y z
N MET A 1 -12.48 10.49 9.49
CA MET A 1 -11.46 11.36 8.91
C MET A 1 -10.37 10.52 8.25
N ALA A 2 -9.97 10.85 7.04
CA ALA A 2 -8.93 10.10 6.34
C ALA A 2 -7.55 10.38 6.96
N ARG A 3 -6.71 9.35 6.99
CA ARG A 3 -5.34 9.43 7.49
C ARG A 3 -4.38 8.84 6.46
N LEU A 4 -3.36 9.59 6.11
CA LEU A 4 -2.27 9.05 5.27
C LEU A 4 -1.44 8.09 6.14
N ARG A 5 -1.46 6.80 5.78
CA ARG A 5 -0.83 5.75 6.61
C ARG A 5 0.03 4.77 5.84
N HIS A 6 0.05 4.84 4.54
CA HIS A 6 0.74 3.85 3.72
C HIS A 6 1.52 4.52 2.61
N PHE A 7 2.75 4.08 2.43
CA PHE A 7 3.63 4.52 1.35
C PHE A 7 4.31 3.30 0.74
N ALA A 8 4.27 3.16 -0.57
CA ALA A 8 4.87 2.03 -1.27
C ALA A 8 5.99 2.48 -2.20
N VAL A 9 7.11 1.81 -2.10
CA VAL A 9 8.34 2.09 -2.87
C VAL A 9 8.81 0.80 -3.51
N CYS A 10 9.02 0.82 -4.81
CA CYS A 10 9.64 -0.31 -5.51
C CYS A 10 11.14 -0.30 -5.28
N VAL A 11 11.70 -1.46 -4.99
CA VAL A 11 13.14 -1.63 -4.68
C VAL A 11 13.71 -2.81 -5.44
N GLY A 12 15.01 -2.80 -5.68
CA GLY A 12 15.69 -3.87 -6.40
C GLY A 12 15.89 -5.14 -5.58
N ASP A 13 16.05 -5.00 -4.27
CA ASP A 13 16.28 -6.11 -3.33
C ASP A 13 15.57 -5.80 -2.02
N LEU A 14 14.54 -6.59 -1.71
CA LEU A 14 13.69 -6.36 -0.54
C LEU A 14 14.46 -6.41 0.78
N ASP A 15 15.30 -7.42 0.97
CA ASP A 15 16.02 -7.60 2.24
C ASP A 15 17.09 -6.54 2.43
N ARG A 16 17.80 -6.18 1.37
CA ARG A 16 18.80 -5.11 1.41
C ARG A 16 18.17 -3.78 1.77
N SER A 17 17.05 -3.43 1.14
CA SER A 17 16.34 -2.19 1.43
C SER A 17 15.75 -2.17 2.84
N ALA A 18 15.15 -3.30 3.27
CA ALA A 18 14.62 -3.41 4.63
C ALA A 18 15.72 -3.23 5.68
N LYS A 19 16.88 -3.85 5.48
CA LYS A 19 18.04 -3.69 6.36
C LYS A 19 18.50 -2.24 6.42
N PHE A 20 18.56 -1.57 5.27
CA PHE A 20 18.94 -0.14 5.20
C PHE A 20 18.01 0.73 6.05
N TYR A 21 16.70 0.62 5.86
CA TYR A 21 15.74 1.44 6.61
C TYR A 21 15.71 1.08 8.10
N GLN A 22 15.96 -0.18 8.44
CA GLN A 22 16.07 -0.62 9.82
C GLN A 22 17.32 -0.05 10.51
N GLU A 23 18.46 -0.15 9.88
CA GLU A 23 19.73 0.28 10.46
C GLU A 23 19.85 1.81 10.55
N VAL A 24 19.39 2.53 9.53
CA VAL A 24 19.54 4.00 9.48
C VAL A 24 18.47 4.71 10.30
N PHE A 25 17.21 4.29 10.18
CA PHE A 25 16.08 5.02 10.76
C PHE A 25 15.36 4.26 11.88
N GLY A 26 15.77 3.04 12.16
CA GLY A 26 15.15 2.25 13.22
C GLY A 26 13.76 1.73 12.87
N LEU A 27 13.38 1.68 11.59
CA LEU A 27 12.10 1.11 11.20
C LEU A 27 12.07 -0.39 11.54
N LYS A 28 10.91 -0.87 11.95
CA LYS A 28 10.70 -2.29 12.26
C LYS A 28 10.09 -3.01 11.07
N ARG A 29 10.53 -4.23 10.81
CA ARG A 29 9.82 -5.13 9.90
C ARG A 29 8.55 -5.60 10.59
N VAL A 30 7.41 -5.41 9.95
CA VAL A 30 6.10 -5.75 10.51
C VAL A 30 5.35 -6.81 9.71
N GLY A 31 5.88 -7.20 8.55
CA GLY A 31 5.28 -8.26 7.75
C GLY A 31 5.93 -8.47 6.40
N ARG A 32 5.53 -9.55 5.75
CA ARG A 32 5.93 -9.90 4.39
C ARG A 32 4.75 -10.56 3.68
N GLU A 33 4.57 -10.24 2.41
CA GLU A 33 3.62 -10.94 1.54
C GLU A 33 4.30 -11.32 0.24
N ASP A 34 4.04 -12.55 -0.22
CA ASP A 34 4.46 -13.01 -1.53
C ASP A 34 3.18 -13.37 -2.30
N LEU A 35 2.86 -12.56 -3.32
CA LEU A 35 1.67 -12.69 -4.13
C LEU A 35 2.06 -12.94 -5.58
N GLU A 36 1.08 -13.34 -6.40
CA GLU A 36 1.30 -13.52 -7.84
C GLU A 36 1.85 -12.26 -8.51
N ILE A 37 1.36 -11.08 -8.09
CA ILE A 37 1.76 -9.80 -8.68
C ILE A 37 3.13 -9.31 -8.22
N GLY A 38 3.68 -9.90 -7.18
CA GLY A 38 4.98 -9.53 -6.63
C GLY A 38 5.09 -9.77 -5.14
N SER A 39 6.23 -9.40 -4.60
CA SER A 39 6.55 -9.56 -3.17
C SER A 39 6.66 -8.21 -2.48
N ALA A 40 6.36 -8.18 -1.19
CA ALA A 40 6.45 -7.00 -0.36
C ALA A 40 7.04 -7.32 1.01
N VAL A 41 7.87 -6.41 1.51
CA VAL A 41 8.27 -6.37 2.92
C VAL A 41 7.72 -5.09 3.51
N TYR A 42 7.02 -5.20 4.63
CA TYR A 42 6.40 -4.05 5.29
C TYR A 42 7.26 -3.59 6.46
N MET A 43 7.55 -2.30 6.48
CA MET A 43 8.27 -1.61 7.54
C MET A 43 7.35 -0.61 8.21
N SER A 44 7.64 -0.20 9.45
CA SER A 44 6.86 0.85 10.10
C SER A 44 7.66 1.59 11.17
N ASP A 45 7.32 2.86 11.34
CA ASP A 45 7.77 3.69 12.48
C ASP A 45 6.72 3.74 13.61
N GLY A 46 5.63 2.98 13.48
CA GLY A 46 4.50 2.97 14.42
C GLY A 46 3.32 3.80 13.96
N VAL A 47 3.51 4.68 12.99
CA VAL A 47 2.46 5.56 12.44
C VAL A 47 2.23 5.29 10.96
N ILE A 48 3.31 5.23 10.17
CA ILE A 48 3.27 5.01 8.72
C ILE A 48 3.75 3.59 8.42
N ASN A 49 3.06 2.92 7.53
CA ASN A 49 3.50 1.67 6.91
C ASN A 49 4.28 2.02 5.64
N LEU A 50 5.53 1.59 5.57
CA LEU A 50 6.35 1.70 4.37
C LEU A 50 6.42 0.32 3.72
N ALA A 51 5.79 0.15 2.57
CA ALA A 51 5.84 -1.10 1.81
C ALA A 51 6.99 -1.05 0.81
N LEU A 52 7.91 -2.00 0.94
CA LEU A 52 8.97 -2.21 -0.04
C LEU A 52 8.47 -3.27 -1.01
N LEU A 53 8.40 -2.94 -2.31
CA LEU A 53 7.75 -3.75 -3.32
C LEU A 53 8.72 -4.23 -4.39
N ASN A 54 8.42 -5.41 -4.92
CA ASN A 54 9.11 -5.95 -6.08
C ASN A 54 8.07 -6.64 -6.97
N PHE A 55 7.72 -6.02 -8.10
CA PHE A 55 6.71 -6.57 -9.01
C PHE A 55 7.28 -7.70 -9.86
N SER A 56 6.48 -8.74 -10.09
CA SER A 56 6.84 -9.87 -10.96
C SER A 56 6.43 -9.65 -12.42
N GLY A 57 5.62 -8.63 -12.71
CA GLY A 57 5.13 -8.31 -14.03
C GLY A 57 4.25 -7.08 -14.01
N ASN A 58 3.45 -6.88 -15.07
CA ASN A 58 2.61 -5.69 -15.23
C ASN A 58 1.28 -5.75 -14.47
N LYS A 59 0.92 -6.89 -13.93
CA LYS A 59 -0.34 -7.03 -13.21
C LYS A 59 -0.31 -6.20 -11.93
N GLY A 60 -1.30 -5.34 -11.76
CA GLY A 60 -1.41 -4.48 -10.59
C GLY A 60 -0.59 -3.20 -10.64
N ASN A 61 0.01 -2.90 -11.77
CA ASN A 61 0.74 -1.64 -11.98
C ASN A 61 0.73 -1.24 -13.46
N ASP A 62 1.01 0.04 -13.72
CA ASP A 62 1.09 0.59 -15.07
C ASP A 62 2.54 0.94 -15.47
N LEU A 63 3.51 0.31 -14.84
CA LEU A 63 4.92 0.56 -15.12
C LEU A 63 5.29 0.01 -16.49
N LYS A 64 6.12 0.73 -17.22
CA LYS A 64 6.62 0.30 -18.52
C LYS A 64 7.50 -0.94 -18.37
N ASP A 65 8.41 -0.89 -17.41
CA ASP A 65 9.34 -1.98 -17.09
C ASP A 65 9.22 -2.31 -15.59
N PRO A 66 8.18 -3.08 -15.19
CA PRO A 66 7.89 -3.29 -13.76
C PRO A 66 8.92 -4.13 -13.03
N VAL A 67 9.53 -5.10 -13.73
CA VAL A 67 10.55 -5.96 -13.13
C VAL A 67 11.84 -5.15 -12.99
N GLY A 68 12.35 -5.05 -11.77
CA GLY A 68 13.55 -4.26 -11.47
C GLY A 68 13.32 -2.76 -11.37
N HIS A 69 12.08 -2.28 -11.51
CA HIS A 69 11.76 -0.86 -11.31
C HIS A 69 12.06 -0.43 -9.89
N VAL A 70 12.64 0.77 -9.72
CA VAL A 70 12.90 1.37 -8.41
C VAL A 70 12.30 2.76 -8.36
N GLY A 71 11.81 3.14 -7.16
CA GLY A 71 11.23 4.46 -6.93
C GLY A 71 9.87 4.41 -6.24
N ALA A 72 9.34 5.58 -5.89
CA ALA A 72 8.01 5.71 -5.28
C ALA A 72 6.94 5.15 -6.22
N ASN A 73 5.97 4.42 -5.67
CA ASN A 73 4.93 3.77 -6.48
C ASN A 73 3.53 4.30 -6.16
N HIS A 74 3.09 4.18 -4.92
CA HIS A 74 1.77 4.63 -4.51
C HIS A 74 1.73 4.93 -3.02
N PHE A 75 0.63 5.49 -2.57
CA PHE A 75 0.39 5.79 -1.16
C PHE A 75 -1.06 5.44 -0.81
N GLY A 76 -1.38 5.45 0.47
CA GLY A 76 -2.69 5.00 0.90
C GLY A 76 -3.25 5.75 2.10
N PHE A 77 -4.57 5.86 2.12
CA PHE A 77 -5.34 6.52 3.18
C PHE A 77 -6.19 5.48 3.92
N GLN A 78 -6.10 5.51 5.22
CA GLN A 78 -7.10 4.81 6.04
C GLN A 78 -8.34 5.70 6.14
N VAL A 79 -9.50 5.14 5.86
CA VAL A 79 -10.77 5.85 5.83
C VAL A 79 -11.76 5.16 6.77
N ASP A 80 -12.77 5.91 7.20
CA ASP A 80 -13.79 5.35 8.11
C ASP A 80 -14.86 4.56 7.35
N ASP A 81 -15.17 4.97 6.12
CA ASP A 81 -16.20 4.35 5.29
C ASP A 81 -15.73 4.28 3.83
N LEU A 82 -15.49 3.05 3.37
CA LEU A 82 -14.96 2.79 2.03
C LEU A 82 -15.94 3.26 0.94
N ALA A 83 -17.22 2.92 1.08
CA ALA A 83 -18.24 3.24 0.08
C ALA A 83 -18.46 4.75 -0.05
N GLU A 84 -18.54 5.46 1.06
CA GLU A 84 -18.69 6.91 1.05
C GLU A 84 -17.46 7.59 0.46
N THR A 85 -16.27 7.10 0.81
CA THR A 85 -15.02 7.64 0.25
C THR A 85 -14.97 7.43 -1.25
N GLN A 86 -15.36 6.26 -1.74
CA GLN A 86 -15.42 5.96 -3.18
C GLN A 86 -16.31 6.95 -3.93
N LYS A 87 -17.50 7.25 -3.39
CA LYS A 87 -18.41 8.22 -4.00
C LYS A 87 -17.73 9.59 -4.13
N LYS A 88 -17.03 10.04 -3.10
CA LYS A 88 -16.30 11.31 -3.12
C LYS A 88 -15.17 11.31 -4.14
N ILE A 89 -14.41 10.21 -4.23
CA ILE A 89 -13.32 10.03 -5.21
C ILE A 89 -13.88 10.16 -6.63
N GLU A 90 -14.93 9.41 -6.95
CA GLU A 90 -15.52 9.39 -8.28
C GLU A 90 -16.11 10.75 -8.66
N LYS A 91 -16.79 11.41 -7.73
CA LYS A 91 -17.34 12.76 -7.94
C LYS A 91 -16.23 13.78 -8.22
N ALA A 92 -15.06 13.62 -7.61
CA ALA A 92 -13.94 14.53 -7.76
C ALA A 92 -13.02 14.21 -8.96
N GLY A 93 -13.37 13.19 -9.76
CA GLY A 93 -12.62 12.83 -10.98
C GLY A 93 -11.63 11.69 -10.82
N GLY A 94 -11.59 11.04 -9.66
CA GLY A 94 -10.81 9.82 -9.47
C GLY A 94 -11.49 8.63 -10.11
N LYS A 95 -10.71 7.58 -10.40
CA LYS A 95 -11.22 6.37 -11.07
C LYS A 95 -10.82 5.12 -10.31
N PHE A 96 -11.77 4.19 -10.18
CA PHE A 96 -11.50 2.86 -9.64
C PHE A 96 -10.46 2.13 -10.49
N TYR A 97 -9.53 1.42 -9.82
CA TYR A 97 -8.51 0.64 -10.50
C TYR A 97 -8.72 -0.86 -10.26
N PHE A 98 -8.47 -1.35 -9.03
CA PHE A 98 -8.80 -2.74 -8.66
C PHE A 98 -8.77 -2.92 -7.14
N ASP A 99 -9.32 -4.06 -6.69
CA ASP A 99 -9.28 -4.47 -5.29
C ASP A 99 -8.17 -5.48 -5.05
N LEU A 100 -7.49 -5.39 -3.92
CA LEU A 100 -6.45 -6.32 -3.48
C LEU A 100 -6.71 -6.77 -2.05
N GLY A 101 -6.48 -8.06 -1.79
CA GLY A 101 -6.59 -8.61 -0.45
C GLY A 101 -7.98 -9.09 -0.08
N ASP A 102 -8.17 -9.38 1.19
CA ASP A 102 -9.41 -9.91 1.76
C ASP A 102 -9.77 -9.14 3.03
N ALA A 103 -10.93 -8.51 3.04
CA ALA A 103 -11.40 -7.71 4.17
C ALA A 103 -11.48 -8.53 5.48
N ARG A 104 -11.76 -9.83 5.37
CA ARG A 104 -11.84 -10.73 6.54
C ARG A 104 -10.49 -10.97 7.18
N LYS A 105 -9.41 -10.82 6.42
CA LYS A 105 -8.03 -10.96 6.88
C LYS A 105 -7.40 -9.65 7.31
N GLY A 106 -8.11 -8.51 7.11
CA GLY A 106 -7.61 -7.20 7.47
C GLY A 106 -6.50 -6.69 6.58
N ASN A 107 -6.40 -7.19 5.36
CA ASN A 107 -5.41 -6.74 4.38
C ASN A 107 -6.04 -6.23 3.08
N PHE A 108 -7.31 -5.85 3.12
CA PHE A 108 -8.04 -5.37 1.95
C PHE A 108 -7.68 -3.92 1.63
N GLU A 109 -7.36 -3.68 0.37
CA GLU A 109 -7.10 -2.35 -0.19
C GLU A 109 -7.91 -2.17 -1.46
N ARG A 110 -8.57 -1.02 -1.61
CA ARG A 110 -9.19 -0.63 -2.87
C ARG A 110 -8.34 0.45 -3.52
N LYS A 111 -7.91 0.19 -4.73
CA LYS A 111 -7.01 1.07 -5.48
C LYS A 111 -7.79 1.96 -6.44
N PHE A 112 -7.36 3.20 -6.51
CA PHE A 112 -7.90 4.23 -7.41
C PHE A 112 -6.76 4.93 -8.12
N LYS A 113 -7.12 5.70 -9.15
CA LYS A 113 -6.22 6.66 -9.79
C LYS A 113 -6.79 8.05 -9.59
N ASP A 114 -5.93 8.99 -9.23
CA ASP A 114 -6.32 10.39 -9.12
C ASP A 114 -6.51 11.01 -10.52
N PRO A 115 -6.91 12.28 -10.65
CA PRO A 115 -7.13 12.89 -11.96
C PRO A 115 -5.92 12.87 -12.91
N ASP A 116 -4.71 12.76 -12.39
CA ASP A 116 -3.48 12.64 -13.19
C ASP A 116 -3.07 11.19 -13.46
N GLY A 117 -3.81 10.22 -12.92
CA GLY A 117 -3.49 8.80 -13.06
C GLY A 117 -2.57 8.25 -11.98
N VAL A 118 -2.31 8.99 -10.91
CA VAL A 118 -1.49 8.52 -9.80
C VAL A 118 -2.27 7.52 -8.96
N VAL A 119 -1.68 6.36 -8.72
CA VAL A 119 -2.32 5.28 -7.94
C VAL A 119 -2.28 5.60 -6.46
N PHE A 120 -3.41 5.42 -5.79
CA PHE A 120 -3.51 5.44 -4.34
C PHE A 120 -4.50 4.39 -3.84
N ASP A 121 -4.34 4.01 -2.58
CA ASP A 121 -5.18 3.01 -1.93
C ASP A 121 -6.07 3.64 -0.88
N ILE A 122 -7.23 3.02 -0.63
CA ILE A 122 -8.02 3.28 0.58
C ILE A 122 -8.27 1.96 1.30
N SER A 123 -8.28 2.01 2.63
CA SER A 123 -8.53 0.85 3.48
C SER A 123 -9.22 1.28 4.77
N GLU A 124 -10.22 0.52 5.21
CA GLU A 124 -10.85 0.76 6.52
C GLU A 124 -9.99 0.19 7.65
N HIS A 125 -9.36 -0.96 7.42
CA HIS A 125 -8.53 -1.62 8.42
C HIS A 125 -7.18 -0.95 8.62
N GLY A 126 -6.67 -0.27 7.61
CA GLY A 126 -5.34 0.31 7.63
C GLY A 126 -4.26 -0.71 7.29
N TRP A 127 -3.06 -0.48 7.77
CA TRP A 127 -1.88 -1.27 7.41
C TRP A 127 -1.10 -1.73 8.63
N LEU A 128 -0.35 -2.82 8.46
CA LEU A 128 0.48 -3.39 9.52
C LEU A 128 1.44 -2.36 10.11
N GLY A 129 1.54 -2.36 11.43
CA GLY A 129 2.49 -1.53 12.18
C GLY A 129 2.01 -0.10 12.44
N THR A 130 0.85 0.31 11.91
CA THR A 130 0.32 1.65 12.18
C THR A 130 -0.51 1.67 13.47
N ASP A 131 -0.48 2.81 14.16
CA ASP A 131 -1.23 3.00 15.41
C ASP A 131 -2.75 3.04 15.21
N SER A 132 -3.19 3.35 14.00
CA SER A 132 -4.61 3.45 13.65
C SER A 132 -5.19 2.17 13.06
N ARG A 133 -4.40 1.10 12.93
CA ARG A 133 -4.87 -0.16 12.36
C ARG A 133 -6.02 -0.73 13.17
N ARG A 134 -7.03 -1.23 12.44
CA ARG A 134 -8.19 -1.91 13.01
C ARG A 134 -8.12 -3.39 12.68
N GLU A 135 -8.25 -4.25 13.69
CA GLU A 135 -8.34 -5.68 13.47
C GLU A 135 -9.68 -6.03 12.82
N PRO A 136 -9.72 -7.07 11.94
CA PRO A 136 -10.98 -7.49 11.36
C PRO A 136 -11.92 -8.01 12.44
N LYS A 137 -13.19 -7.65 12.33
CA LYS A 137 -14.23 -8.19 13.21
C LYS A 137 -14.45 -9.63 12.81
N GLY A 138 -14.16 -10.53 13.77
CA GLY A 138 -14.32 -11.96 13.60
C GLY A 138 -15.74 -12.42 13.40
#